data_7d4b70a10ce6edba0ebca8325437f317
#
_entry.id   7d4b70a10ce6edba0ebca8325437f317
#
_cell.length_a   1.000
_cell.length_b   1.000
_cell.length_c   1.000
_cell.angle_alpha   90.00
_cell.angle_beta   90.00
_cell.angle_gamma   90.00
#
_symmetry.space_group_name_H-M   'P 1'
#
loop_
_entity.id
_entity.type
_entity.pdbx_description
1 polymer ?
#
loop_
_entity_poly.entity_id
_entity_poly.type
_entity_poly.pdbx_seq_one_letter_code
_entity_poly.pdbx_strand_id
1 'polypeptide(L)'
;PPRRALERGAAPMQVPGLTKPAPRPPPLAACRAAKKPVTERDPSQRVVITGMGVASCFGQDPEEYYQQLLKGTSGVSMIEKFDASAMSTQFAAYIKDYDVGEYIDRKNARRMDDCLKYAVVSSRQALERAGLDEAGLEGLDKKRCGVLVGSGMGGLTVFQDGVKNHFTSKKAHKAISPFFIPYAITNMGGAMVGMDLGFMGPNYSISTACATANYCFTSAADHIRMGHADLIVAGGVE
;
A
#
# COMPACT_ATOMS: atom_id res chain seq x y z
N PRO A 1 -18.23 3.08 52.22
CA PRO A 1 -17.90 4.47 52.03
C PRO A 1 -18.30 4.91 50.61
N PRO A 2 -19.03 6.05 50.52
CA PRO A 2 -19.64 6.43 49.23
C PRO A 2 -18.64 7.12 48.32
N ARG A 3 -18.75 6.83 47.02
CA ARG A 3 -18.04 7.53 45.94
C ARG A 3 -18.54 8.97 45.87
N ARG A 4 -17.70 9.94 46.17
CA ARG A 4 -17.95 11.36 45.90
C ARG A 4 -17.65 11.64 44.44
N ALA A 5 -18.66 12.09 43.71
CA ALA A 5 -18.58 12.67 42.40
C ALA A 5 -17.63 13.88 42.39
N LEU A 6 -16.66 13.86 41.49
CA LEU A 6 -15.89 15.05 41.12
C LEU A 6 -16.48 15.61 39.82
N GLU A 7 -17.60 16.32 39.96
CA GLU A 7 -18.03 17.30 38.97
C GLU A 7 -17.22 18.57 39.19
N ARG A 8 -16.15 18.77 38.46
CA ARG A 8 -15.56 20.08 38.21
C ARG A 8 -15.71 20.37 36.74
N GLY A 9 -16.76 21.16 36.42
CA GLY A 9 -16.94 21.77 35.13
C GLY A 9 -15.72 22.63 34.81
N ALA A 10 -14.93 22.19 33.81
CA ALA A 10 -13.93 23.04 33.20
C ALA A 10 -14.66 24.13 32.41
N ALA A 11 -14.44 25.37 32.75
CA ALA A 11 -14.91 26.51 31.96
C ALA A 11 -14.30 26.42 30.54
N PRO A 12 -15.05 26.73 29.49
CA PRO A 12 -14.53 26.71 28.14
C PRO A 12 -13.41 27.75 28.00
N MET A 13 -12.27 27.32 27.51
CA MET A 13 -11.11 28.17 27.25
C MET A 13 -11.50 29.20 26.18
N GLN A 14 -11.60 30.48 26.60
CA GLN A 14 -11.81 31.59 25.65
C GLN A 14 -10.50 31.89 24.94
N VAL A 15 -10.47 31.66 23.64
CA VAL A 15 -9.36 32.08 22.76
C VAL A 15 -9.63 33.53 22.37
N PRO A 16 -8.78 34.51 22.76
CA PRO A 16 -8.94 35.90 22.37
C PRO A 16 -8.81 36.06 20.86
N GLY A 17 -9.83 36.62 20.21
CA GLY A 17 -9.80 36.97 18.78
C GLY A 17 -10.87 36.32 17.89
N LEU A 18 -11.67 35.37 18.38
CA LEU A 18 -12.76 34.74 17.62
C LEU A 18 -14.12 35.37 18.00
N THR A 19 -14.42 36.53 17.44
CA THR A 19 -15.67 37.28 17.73
C THR A 19 -16.76 37.14 16.66
N LYS A 20 -16.61 36.29 15.67
CA LYS A 20 -17.72 35.97 14.73
C LYS A 20 -17.95 34.49 14.67
N PRO A 21 -19.18 33.98 14.92
CA PRO A 21 -19.52 32.62 14.65
C PRO A 21 -19.33 32.35 13.15
N ALA A 22 -18.67 31.23 12.82
CA ALA A 22 -18.52 30.80 11.44
C ALA A 22 -19.90 30.73 10.74
N PRO A 23 -20.02 31.15 9.48
CA PRO A 23 -21.26 31.03 8.75
C PRO A 23 -21.75 29.59 8.80
N ARG A 24 -23.03 29.38 9.06
CA ARG A 24 -23.63 28.05 9.10
C ARG A 24 -23.34 27.36 7.75
N PRO A 25 -22.91 26.11 7.76
CA PRO A 25 -22.74 25.38 6.51
C PRO A 25 -24.08 25.34 5.76
N PRO A 26 -24.06 25.40 4.43
CA PRO A 26 -25.30 25.34 3.65
C PRO A 26 -26.04 24.04 3.97
N PRO A 27 -27.39 24.03 3.91
CA PRO A 27 -28.16 22.83 4.17
C PRO A 27 -27.68 21.67 3.30
N LEU A 28 -27.61 20.47 3.83
CA LEU A 28 -27.20 19.22 3.12
C LEU A 28 -27.91 19.00 1.77
N ALA A 29 -29.10 19.59 1.61
CA ALA A 29 -29.83 19.60 0.33
C ALA A 29 -29.09 20.36 -0.80
N ALA A 30 -28.25 21.36 -0.48
CA ALA A 30 -27.48 22.10 -1.48
C ALA A 30 -26.25 21.31 -1.99
N CYS A 31 -25.82 20.28 -1.27
CA CYS A 31 -24.76 19.36 -1.72
C CYS A 31 -25.27 18.24 -2.67
N ARG A 32 -26.57 18.17 -2.90
CA ARG A 32 -27.16 17.32 -3.94
C ARG A 32 -27.21 18.06 -5.28
N ALA A 33 -26.07 18.48 -5.81
CA ALA A 33 -25.97 18.72 -7.24
C ALA A 33 -26.39 17.42 -7.92
N ALA A 34 -27.36 17.50 -8.84
CA ALA A 34 -27.90 16.34 -9.52
C ALA A 34 -26.77 15.52 -10.12
N LYS A 35 -26.45 14.39 -9.47
CA LYS A 35 -25.55 13.41 -10.05
C LYS A 35 -26.23 12.91 -11.33
N LYS A 36 -25.66 13.23 -12.49
CA LYS A 36 -26.04 12.52 -13.71
C LYS A 36 -26.02 11.03 -13.42
N PRO A 37 -27.02 10.26 -13.83
CA PRO A 37 -27.00 8.81 -13.64
C PRO A 37 -25.67 8.26 -14.17
N VAL A 38 -25.06 7.37 -13.41
CA VAL A 38 -23.75 6.74 -13.73
C VAL A 38 -23.80 5.91 -15.03
N THR A 39 -24.96 5.78 -15.65
CA THR A 39 -25.27 4.94 -16.80
C THR A 39 -24.75 5.44 -18.16
N GLU A 40 -24.28 6.69 -18.25
CA GLU A 40 -23.71 7.24 -19.49
C GLU A 40 -22.33 7.84 -19.26
N ARG A 41 -21.35 6.98 -18.91
CA ARG A 41 -19.95 7.39 -18.96
C ARG A 41 -19.48 7.31 -20.41
N ASP A 42 -18.84 8.38 -20.89
CA ASP A 42 -18.13 8.39 -22.15
C ASP A 42 -17.19 7.17 -22.23
N PRO A 43 -17.36 6.26 -23.21
CA PRO A 43 -16.50 5.10 -23.36
C PRO A 43 -15.00 5.46 -23.47
N SER A 44 -14.68 6.64 -24.01
CA SER A 44 -13.31 7.15 -24.13
C SER A 44 -12.63 7.46 -22.78
N GLN A 45 -13.43 7.65 -21.71
CA GLN A 45 -12.94 7.88 -20.34
C GLN A 45 -12.91 6.60 -19.48
N ARG A 46 -13.16 5.45 -20.11
CA ARG A 46 -13.20 4.18 -19.41
C ARG A 46 -11.78 3.69 -19.12
N VAL A 47 -11.43 3.61 -17.84
CA VAL A 47 -10.19 2.97 -17.37
C VAL A 47 -10.49 1.51 -17.06
N VAL A 48 -9.61 0.61 -17.48
CA VAL A 48 -9.76 -0.85 -17.33
C VAL A 48 -8.55 -1.43 -16.62
N ILE A 49 -8.74 -2.56 -15.95
CA ILE A 49 -7.68 -3.37 -15.37
C ILE A 49 -7.25 -4.38 -16.44
N THR A 50 -5.99 -4.38 -16.82
CA THR A 50 -5.43 -5.23 -17.88
C THR A 50 -4.69 -6.44 -17.34
N GLY A 51 -4.20 -6.38 -16.09
CA GLY A 51 -3.51 -7.50 -15.44
C GLY A 51 -3.52 -7.36 -13.93
N MET A 52 -3.32 -8.46 -13.25
CA MET A 52 -3.34 -8.52 -11.78
C MET A 52 -2.18 -9.35 -11.26
N GLY A 53 -1.59 -8.93 -10.14
CA GLY A 53 -0.63 -9.69 -9.35
C GLY A 53 -1.07 -9.74 -7.90
N VAL A 54 -0.76 -10.81 -7.22
CA VAL A 54 -1.15 -11.02 -5.83
C VAL A 54 -0.02 -11.64 -5.02
N ALA A 55 0.07 -11.25 -3.76
CA ALA A 55 0.85 -11.91 -2.74
C ALA A 55 -0.08 -12.23 -1.57
N SER A 56 -0.33 -13.49 -1.30
CA SER A 56 -1.30 -13.92 -0.30
C SER A 56 -0.91 -15.21 0.41
N CYS A 57 -1.62 -15.56 1.47
CA CYS A 57 -1.49 -16.85 2.15
C CYS A 57 -1.87 -18.06 1.25
N PHE A 58 -2.51 -17.84 0.11
CA PHE A 58 -2.84 -18.86 -0.90
C PHE A 58 -1.89 -18.86 -2.10
N GLY A 59 -0.77 -18.14 -2.02
CA GLY A 59 0.22 -18.08 -3.08
C GLY A 59 0.19 -16.76 -3.87
N GLN A 60 0.70 -16.83 -5.09
CA GLN A 60 1.02 -15.68 -5.94
C GLN A 60 0.22 -15.67 -7.26
N ASP A 61 -0.68 -16.62 -7.44
CA ASP A 61 -1.55 -16.69 -8.62
C ASP A 61 -2.95 -16.15 -8.31
N PRO A 62 -3.43 -15.09 -9.02
CA PRO A 62 -4.75 -14.51 -8.78
C PRO A 62 -5.91 -15.46 -9.01
N GLU A 63 -5.80 -16.41 -9.97
CA GLU A 63 -6.85 -17.37 -10.25
C GLU A 63 -6.93 -18.41 -9.12
N GLU A 64 -5.80 -18.96 -8.70
CA GLU A 64 -5.75 -19.88 -7.57
C GLU A 64 -6.27 -19.21 -6.29
N TYR A 65 -5.83 -17.97 -6.00
CA TYR A 65 -6.35 -17.16 -4.90
C TYR A 65 -7.88 -17.08 -4.93
N TYR A 66 -8.43 -16.74 -6.10
CA TYR A 66 -9.88 -16.62 -6.27
C TYR A 66 -10.61 -17.96 -6.08
N GLN A 67 -10.05 -19.05 -6.60
CA GLN A 67 -10.62 -20.39 -6.42
C GLN A 67 -10.61 -20.83 -4.96
N GLN A 68 -9.59 -20.50 -4.17
CA GLN A 68 -9.58 -20.78 -2.74
C GLN A 68 -10.69 -20.01 -2.00
N LEU A 69 -10.91 -18.75 -2.37
CA LEU A 69 -12.03 -17.95 -1.83
C LEU A 69 -13.39 -18.56 -2.15
N LEU A 70 -13.60 -19.00 -3.40
CA LEU A 70 -14.86 -19.65 -3.81
C LEU A 70 -15.12 -20.95 -3.06
N LYS A 71 -14.08 -21.72 -2.73
CA LYS A 71 -14.17 -22.92 -1.93
C LYS A 71 -14.42 -22.66 -0.44
N GLY A 72 -14.32 -21.40 0.01
CA GLY A 72 -14.37 -21.03 1.42
C GLY A 72 -13.16 -21.55 2.22
N THR A 73 -12.02 -21.77 1.56
CA THR A 73 -10.80 -22.23 2.23
C THR A 73 -10.29 -21.17 3.19
N SER A 74 -9.96 -21.57 4.42
CA SER A 74 -9.32 -20.67 5.39
C SER A 74 -7.80 -20.70 5.23
N GLY A 75 -7.19 -19.53 5.08
CA GLY A 75 -5.73 -19.36 5.11
C GLY A 75 -5.17 -19.18 6.52
N VAL A 76 -6.04 -19.21 7.55
CA VAL A 76 -5.61 -19.01 8.94
C VAL A 76 -4.92 -20.28 9.47
N SER A 77 -3.76 -20.09 10.08
CA SER A 77 -2.98 -21.15 10.73
C SER A 77 -2.28 -20.61 11.97
N MET A 78 -1.72 -21.51 12.80
CA MET A 78 -0.91 -21.09 13.93
C MET A 78 0.32 -20.32 13.45
N ILE A 79 0.72 -19.29 14.18
CA ILE A 79 1.91 -18.49 13.88
C ILE A 79 3.16 -19.32 14.21
N GLU A 80 3.98 -19.58 13.20
CA GLU A 80 5.23 -20.32 13.30
C GLU A 80 6.46 -19.43 13.04
N LYS A 81 6.24 -18.21 12.48
CA LYS A 81 7.30 -17.28 12.06
C LYS A 81 8.06 -16.69 13.27
N PHE A 82 7.42 -16.64 14.44
CA PHE A 82 8.00 -16.17 15.70
C PHE A 82 7.28 -16.81 16.90
N ASP A 83 7.86 -16.73 18.09
CA ASP A 83 7.22 -17.22 19.31
C ASP A 83 6.05 -16.32 19.74
N ALA A 84 4.83 -16.80 19.49
CA ALA A 84 3.59 -16.12 19.84
C ALA A 84 2.99 -16.62 21.19
N SER A 85 3.68 -17.48 21.96
CA SER A 85 3.14 -18.12 23.15
C SER A 85 2.67 -17.14 24.23
N ALA A 86 3.30 -15.97 24.32
CA ALA A 86 2.94 -14.91 25.26
C ALA A 86 1.81 -14.00 24.77
N MET A 87 1.30 -14.20 23.53
CA MET A 87 0.25 -13.37 22.94
C MET A 87 -1.12 -13.98 23.16
N SER A 88 -2.15 -13.15 23.29
CA SER A 88 -3.54 -13.58 23.40
C SER A 88 -4.07 -14.22 22.10
N THR A 89 -3.51 -13.81 20.93
CA THR A 89 -3.83 -14.35 19.61
C THR A 89 -2.58 -15.01 19.04
N GLN A 90 -2.66 -16.28 18.68
CA GLN A 90 -1.53 -17.09 18.23
C GLN A 90 -1.72 -17.66 16.82
N PHE A 91 -2.68 -17.12 16.07
CA PHE A 91 -3.01 -17.54 14.71
C PHE A 91 -3.15 -16.33 13.78
N ALA A 92 -2.80 -16.51 12.51
CA ALA A 92 -2.93 -15.49 11.47
C ALA A 92 -3.03 -16.15 10.09
N ALA A 93 -3.57 -15.43 9.12
CA ALA A 93 -3.39 -15.75 7.71
C ALA A 93 -2.18 -14.96 7.21
N TYR A 94 -1.03 -15.61 7.10
CA TYR A 94 0.22 -14.97 6.68
C TYR A 94 0.88 -15.72 5.53
N ILE A 95 1.73 -15.04 4.79
CA ILE A 95 2.51 -15.62 3.71
C ILE A 95 3.65 -16.42 4.34
N LYS A 96 3.64 -17.75 4.17
CA LYS A 96 4.64 -18.65 4.75
C LYS A 96 5.91 -18.66 3.91
N ASP A 97 5.76 -18.97 2.62
CA ASP A 97 6.84 -19.05 1.66
C ASP A 97 6.54 -18.12 0.50
N TYR A 98 7.47 -17.24 0.16
CA TYR A 98 7.33 -16.30 -0.94
C TYR A 98 8.51 -16.44 -1.88
N ASP A 99 8.21 -16.86 -3.09
CA ASP A 99 9.22 -16.96 -4.14
C ASP A 99 9.33 -15.63 -4.89
N VAL A 100 10.52 -15.05 -4.86
CA VAL A 100 10.83 -13.84 -5.64
C VAL A 100 11.19 -14.13 -7.08
N GLY A 101 11.36 -15.42 -7.43
CA GLY A 101 11.72 -15.86 -8.78
C GLY A 101 12.98 -15.17 -9.31
N GLU A 102 12.93 -14.79 -10.57
CA GLU A 102 13.98 -14.05 -11.26
C GLU A 102 13.79 -12.53 -11.18
N TYR A 103 12.67 -12.05 -10.57
CA TYR A 103 12.34 -10.63 -10.51
C TYR A 103 13.25 -9.82 -9.59
N ILE A 104 13.85 -10.48 -8.58
CA ILE A 104 14.74 -9.83 -7.62
C ILE A 104 15.98 -10.71 -7.42
N ASP A 105 17.16 -10.14 -7.64
CA ASP A 105 18.38 -10.88 -7.37
C ASP A 105 18.50 -11.29 -5.89
N ARG A 106 19.11 -12.44 -5.64
CA ARG A 106 19.22 -13.03 -4.28
C ARG A 106 19.90 -12.15 -3.25
N LYS A 107 20.82 -11.28 -3.67
CA LYS A 107 21.54 -10.39 -2.77
C LYS A 107 20.65 -9.25 -2.29
N ASN A 108 19.87 -8.68 -3.19
CA ASN A 108 18.89 -7.64 -2.86
C ASN A 108 17.72 -8.21 -2.08
N ALA A 109 17.18 -9.36 -2.49
CA ALA A 109 16.08 -10.02 -1.79
C ALA A 109 16.36 -10.29 -0.29
N ARG A 110 17.61 -10.58 0.08
CA ARG A 110 18.00 -10.79 1.49
C ARG A 110 18.02 -9.51 2.34
N ARG A 111 18.06 -8.34 1.72
CA ARG A 111 18.16 -7.04 2.40
C ARG A 111 16.84 -6.27 2.41
N MET A 112 15.99 -6.59 1.45
CA MET A 112 14.68 -5.96 1.30
C MET A 112 13.72 -6.49 2.35
N ASP A 113 12.87 -5.60 2.82
CA ASP A 113 11.71 -5.98 3.60
C ASP A 113 10.74 -6.82 2.73
N ASP A 114 9.97 -7.69 3.36
CA ASP A 114 9.04 -8.57 2.63
C ASP A 114 8.01 -7.76 1.85
N CYS A 115 7.50 -6.65 2.40
CA CYS A 115 6.55 -5.80 1.69
C CYS A 115 7.10 -5.25 0.36
N LEU A 116 8.40 -4.94 0.29
CA LEU A 116 9.04 -4.49 -0.95
C LEU A 116 9.15 -5.61 -1.98
N LYS A 117 9.44 -6.83 -1.53
CA LYS A 117 9.45 -8.02 -2.41
C LYS A 117 8.07 -8.26 -3.00
N TYR A 118 7.02 -8.19 -2.15
CA TYR A 118 5.63 -8.34 -2.59
C TYR A 118 5.27 -7.27 -3.63
N ALA A 119 5.66 -6.01 -3.40
CA ALA A 119 5.40 -4.91 -4.33
C ALA A 119 6.02 -5.17 -5.71
N VAL A 120 7.32 -5.48 -5.75
CA VAL A 120 8.04 -5.67 -7.03
C VAL A 120 7.52 -6.88 -7.79
N VAL A 121 7.47 -8.05 -7.14
CA VAL A 121 7.06 -9.30 -7.80
C VAL A 121 5.62 -9.23 -8.28
N SER A 122 4.66 -8.79 -7.43
CA SER A 122 3.25 -8.68 -7.84
C SER A 122 3.06 -7.67 -8.98
N SER A 123 3.83 -6.58 -9.00
CA SER A 123 3.77 -5.59 -10.08
C SER A 123 4.26 -6.17 -11.41
N ARG A 124 5.37 -6.90 -11.39
CA ARG A 124 5.90 -7.60 -12.58
C ARG A 124 4.89 -8.63 -13.09
N GLN A 125 4.36 -9.46 -12.22
CA GLN A 125 3.35 -10.46 -12.58
C GLN A 125 2.06 -9.83 -13.14
N ALA A 126 1.65 -8.66 -12.63
CA ALA A 126 0.52 -7.94 -13.16
C ALA A 126 0.75 -7.47 -14.60
N LEU A 127 1.96 -6.98 -14.91
CA LEU A 127 2.34 -6.54 -16.26
C LEU A 127 2.43 -7.72 -17.24
N GLU A 128 3.04 -8.82 -16.83
CA GLU A 128 3.10 -10.04 -17.65
C GLU A 128 1.70 -10.57 -17.99
N ARG A 129 0.79 -10.60 -17.01
CA ARG A 129 -0.62 -10.98 -17.23
C ARG A 129 -1.38 -9.98 -18.07
N ALA A 130 -0.92 -8.74 -18.15
CA ALA A 130 -1.43 -7.72 -19.08
C ALA A 130 -0.89 -7.92 -20.52
N GLY A 131 -0.02 -8.91 -20.76
CA GLY A 131 0.64 -9.13 -22.04
C GLY A 131 1.80 -8.17 -22.31
N LEU A 132 2.34 -7.54 -21.27
CA LEU A 132 3.49 -6.64 -21.36
C LEU A 132 4.75 -7.36 -20.89
N ASP A 133 5.35 -8.10 -21.82
CA ASP A 133 6.70 -8.62 -21.67
C ASP A 133 7.76 -7.52 -21.80
N GLU A 134 9.05 -7.88 -21.77
CA GLU A 134 10.14 -6.91 -21.86
C GLU A 134 10.05 -6.07 -23.15
N ALA A 135 9.74 -6.67 -24.28
CA ALA A 135 9.60 -5.95 -25.55
C ALA A 135 8.38 -5.00 -25.53
N GLY A 136 7.27 -5.45 -24.95
CA GLY A 136 6.08 -4.62 -24.75
C GLY A 136 6.36 -3.44 -23.84
N LEU A 137 7.12 -3.66 -22.76
CA LEU A 137 7.54 -2.61 -21.84
C LEU A 137 8.48 -1.58 -22.49
N GLU A 138 9.41 -2.01 -23.35
CA GLU A 138 10.30 -1.09 -24.08
C GLU A 138 9.55 -0.17 -25.06
N GLY A 139 8.45 -0.65 -25.62
CA GLY A 139 7.61 0.10 -26.55
C GLY A 139 6.77 1.21 -25.89
N LEU A 140 6.70 1.28 -24.56
CA LEU A 140 5.89 2.26 -23.83
C LEU A 140 6.59 3.62 -23.71
N ASP A 141 5.82 4.71 -23.81
CA ASP A 141 6.29 6.01 -23.34
C ASP A 141 6.38 6.01 -21.80
N LYS A 142 7.59 5.79 -21.30
CA LYS A 142 7.87 5.69 -19.86
C LYS A 142 7.46 6.93 -19.07
N LYS A 143 7.40 8.12 -19.69
CA LYS A 143 6.96 9.37 -19.07
C LYS A 143 5.44 9.37 -18.82
N ARG A 144 4.72 8.53 -19.55
CA ARG A 144 3.28 8.36 -19.41
C ARG A 144 2.89 7.09 -18.66
N CYS A 145 3.87 6.40 -18.08
CA CYS A 145 3.68 5.22 -17.25
C CYS A 145 3.99 5.57 -15.79
N GLY A 146 3.03 5.34 -14.90
CA GLY A 146 3.13 5.67 -13.48
C GLY A 146 3.07 4.44 -12.57
N VAL A 147 3.36 4.67 -11.28
CA VAL A 147 3.25 3.67 -10.22
C VAL A 147 2.63 4.29 -8.98
N LEU A 148 1.51 3.75 -8.53
CA LEU A 148 0.83 4.14 -7.29
C LEU A 148 0.66 2.90 -6.41
N VAL A 149 1.75 2.42 -5.81
CA VAL A 149 1.76 1.33 -4.84
C VAL A 149 2.03 1.91 -3.47
N GLY A 150 1.00 1.92 -2.63
CA GLY A 150 1.04 2.48 -1.29
C GLY A 150 1.27 1.42 -0.21
N SER A 151 1.65 1.87 0.97
CA SER A 151 1.80 1.06 2.18
C SER A 151 1.39 1.87 3.40
N GLY A 152 0.78 1.23 4.37
CA GLY A 152 0.41 1.87 5.64
C GLY A 152 1.61 2.05 6.55
N MET A 153 2.51 1.07 6.60
CA MET A 153 3.60 1.02 7.57
C MET A 153 4.99 0.87 6.95
N GLY A 154 5.10 0.40 5.72
CA GLY A 154 6.37 0.18 5.05
C GLY A 154 7.18 -1.00 5.61
N GLY A 155 8.50 -0.94 5.52
CA GLY A 155 9.41 -2.01 5.89
C GLY A 155 9.68 -2.11 7.39
N LEU A 156 8.71 -2.62 8.16
CA LEU A 156 8.78 -2.71 9.61
C LEU A 156 9.91 -3.63 10.10
N THR A 157 10.17 -4.74 9.41
CA THR A 157 11.25 -5.68 9.79
C THR A 157 12.61 -5.00 9.67
N VAL A 158 12.86 -4.29 8.57
CA VAL A 158 14.08 -3.52 8.36
C VAL A 158 14.22 -2.42 9.40
N PHE A 159 13.11 -1.73 9.72
CA PHE A 159 13.11 -0.69 10.75
C PHE A 159 13.44 -1.26 12.13
N GLN A 160 12.79 -2.35 12.54
CA GLN A 160 13.03 -3.03 13.81
C GLN A 160 14.48 -3.49 13.93
N ASP A 161 15.01 -4.15 12.90
CA ASP A 161 16.39 -4.63 12.90
C ASP A 161 17.41 -3.49 12.96
N GLY A 162 17.15 -2.40 12.25
CA GLY A 162 17.99 -1.21 12.31
C GLY A 162 18.05 -0.61 13.71
N VAL A 163 16.90 -0.44 14.36
CA VAL A 163 16.81 0.05 15.75
C VAL A 163 17.51 -0.91 16.72
N LYS A 164 17.22 -2.21 16.61
CA LYS A 164 17.87 -3.25 17.43
C LYS A 164 19.41 -3.19 17.30
N ASN A 165 19.91 -3.14 16.06
CA ASN A 165 21.34 -3.08 15.79
C ASN A 165 21.98 -1.82 16.33
N HIS A 166 21.29 -0.67 16.30
CA HIS A 166 21.77 0.58 16.88
C HIS A 166 22.03 0.44 18.39
N PHE A 167 21.10 -0.16 19.13
CA PHE A 167 21.18 -0.25 20.59
C PHE A 167 21.99 -1.44 21.09
N THR A 168 22.08 -2.53 20.33
CA THR A 168 22.76 -3.75 20.80
C THR A 168 24.19 -3.90 20.28
N SER A 169 24.53 -3.24 19.16
CA SER A 169 25.86 -3.34 18.58
C SER A 169 26.85 -2.39 19.26
N LYS A 170 28.05 -2.90 19.54
CA LYS A 170 29.20 -2.06 19.99
C LYS A 170 29.56 -0.95 18.99
N LYS A 171 29.15 -1.07 17.73
CA LYS A 171 29.38 -0.10 16.67
C LYS A 171 28.29 0.99 16.59
N ALA A 172 27.22 0.89 17.40
CA ALA A 172 26.10 1.83 17.45
C ALA A 172 25.59 2.24 16.04
N HIS A 173 25.62 3.53 15.71
CA HIS A 173 25.15 4.03 14.42
C HIS A 173 25.85 3.41 13.19
N LYS A 174 27.09 2.93 13.32
CA LYS A 174 27.82 2.24 12.23
C LYS A 174 27.27 0.83 11.92
N ALA A 175 26.38 0.32 12.76
CA ALA A 175 25.71 -0.96 12.53
C ALA A 175 24.43 -0.82 11.71
N ILE A 176 23.96 0.40 11.45
CA ILE A 176 22.80 0.67 10.61
C ILE A 176 23.21 0.59 9.14
N SER A 177 22.47 -0.20 8.37
CA SER A 177 22.68 -0.33 6.92
C SER A 177 22.43 0.99 6.19
N PRO A 178 23.20 1.34 5.14
CA PRO A 178 22.84 2.44 4.22
C PRO A 178 21.47 2.27 3.56
N PHE A 179 20.97 1.05 3.47
CA PHE A 179 19.65 0.72 2.92
C PHE A 179 18.52 0.79 3.97
N PHE A 180 18.83 1.20 5.21
CA PHE A 180 17.82 1.30 6.27
C PHE A 180 16.64 2.19 5.87
N ILE A 181 16.91 3.45 5.50
CA ILE A 181 15.86 4.37 5.07
C ILE A 181 15.19 3.89 3.77
N PRO A 182 15.93 3.58 2.68
CA PRO A 182 15.32 3.10 1.43
C PRO A 182 14.42 1.87 1.58
N TYR A 183 14.67 1.02 2.57
CA TYR A 183 13.86 -0.20 2.74
C TYR A 183 12.84 -0.12 3.88
N ALA A 184 12.81 0.98 4.62
CA ALA A 184 11.89 1.16 5.74
C ALA A 184 10.69 2.07 5.41
N ILE A 185 10.86 3.10 4.56
CA ILE A 185 9.81 4.11 4.35
C ILE A 185 8.72 3.64 3.38
N THR A 186 7.50 4.13 3.60
CA THR A 186 6.27 3.65 2.95
C THR A 186 6.20 3.86 1.44
N ASN A 187 6.90 4.86 0.90
CA ASN A 187 6.88 5.17 -0.54
C ASN A 187 7.81 4.28 -1.37
N MET A 188 8.69 3.51 -0.73
CA MET A 188 9.73 2.78 -1.46
C MET A 188 9.21 1.59 -2.26
N GLY A 189 8.08 0.97 -1.86
CA GLY A 189 7.44 -0.05 -2.69
C GLY A 189 7.16 0.45 -4.10
N GLY A 190 6.42 1.55 -4.21
CA GLY A 190 6.14 2.18 -5.51
C GLY A 190 7.37 2.76 -6.20
N ALA A 191 8.31 3.35 -5.44
CA ALA A 191 9.54 3.88 -6.01
C ALA A 191 10.43 2.78 -6.61
N MET A 192 10.56 1.64 -5.94
CA MET A 192 11.35 0.51 -6.44
C MET A 192 10.74 -0.12 -7.69
N VAL A 193 9.41 -0.27 -7.72
CA VAL A 193 8.70 -0.71 -8.92
C VAL A 193 8.94 0.27 -10.07
N GLY A 194 8.85 1.59 -9.81
CA GLY A 194 9.12 2.60 -10.82
C GLY A 194 10.55 2.57 -11.35
N MET A 195 11.54 2.37 -10.47
CA MET A 195 12.95 2.24 -10.87
C MET A 195 13.20 0.97 -11.69
N ASP A 196 12.61 -0.14 -11.28
CA ASP A 196 12.73 -1.44 -11.93
C ASP A 196 12.16 -1.42 -13.36
N LEU A 197 11.00 -0.77 -13.55
CA LEU A 197 10.32 -0.65 -14.84
C LEU A 197 10.79 0.54 -15.69
N GLY A 198 11.57 1.45 -15.12
CA GLY A 198 11.94 2.72 -15.74
C GLY A 198 10.76 3.68 -15.94
N PHE A 199 9.68 3.55 -15.16
CA PHE A 199 8.49 4.40 -15.26
C PHE A 199 8.75 5.78 -14.65
N MET A 200 8.40 6.83 -15.39
CA MET A 200 8.68 8.23 -15.06
C MET A 200 7.42 9.09 -14.92
N GLY A 201 6.26 8.49 -15.01
CA GLY A 201 4.97 9.14 -14.76
C GLY A 201 4.69 9.34 -13.28
N PRO A 202 3.42 9.57 -12.89
CA PRO A 202 3.04 9.78 -11.49
C PRO A 202 3.55 8.65 -10.58
N ASN A 203 4.31 9.01 -9.53
CA ASN A 203 4.83 8.06 -8.55
C ASN A 203 4.84 8.72 -7.17
N TYR A 204 3.95 8.29 -6.29
CA TYR A 204 3.87 8.73 -4.91
C TYR A 204 3.14 7.69 -4.06
N SER A 205 3.33 7.76 -2.75
CA SER A 205 2.69 6.83 -1.82
C SER A 205 1.40 7.41 -1.26
N ILE A 206 0.38 6.56 -1.20
CA ILE A 206 -0.84 6.78 -0.44
C ILE A 206 -0.78 5.87 0.78
N SER A 207 -1.18 6.38 1.94
CA SER A 207 -1.22 5.61 3.18
C SER A 207 -2.56 5.86 3.87
N THR A 208 -3.45 4.89 3.81
CA THR A 208 -4.80 4.92 4.40
C THR A 208 -5.15 3.58 5.05
N ALA A 209 -4.16 2.95 5.70
CA ALA A 209 -4.29 1.64 6.32
C ALA A 209 -4.92 0.61 5.35
N CYS A 210 -5.92 -0.15 5.79
CA CYS A 210 -6.58 -1.19 4.97
C CYS A 210 -7.19 -0.68 3.65
N ALA A 211 -7.43 0.63 3.51
CA ALA A 211 -7.99 1.23 2.30
C ALA A 211 -6.92 1.72 1.31
N THR A 212 -5.64 1.59 1.62
CA THR A 212 -4.52 2.10 0.81
C THR A 212 -4.62 1.69 -0.65
N ALA A 213 -4.79 0.39 -0.94
CA ALA A 213 -4.91 -0.11 -2.30
C ALA A 213 -6.10 0.50 -3.06
N ASN A 214 -7.25 0.64 -2.41
CA ASN A 214 -8.45 1.22 -3.02
C ASN A 214 -8.24 2.68 -3.43
N TYR A 215 -7.55 3.46 -2.59
CA TYR A 215 -7.19 4.85 -2.93
C TYR A 215 -6.14 4.90 -4.06
N CYS A 216 -5.19 3.98 -4.10
CA CYS A 216 -4.25 3.87 -5.21
C CYS A 216 -4.97 3.60 -6.53
N PHE A 217 -5.93 2.65 -6.57
CA PHE A 217 -6.73 2.39 -7.77
C PHE A 217 -7.54 3.60 -8.20
N THR A 218 -8.18 4.29 -7.26
CA THR A 218 -8.97 5.48 -7.57
C THR A 218 -8.09 6.59 -8.14
N SER A 219 -6.97 6.89 -7.48
CA SER A 219 -6.03 7.92 -7.93
C SER A 219 -5.41 7.58 -9.27
N ALA A 220 -5.06 6.31 -9.52
CA ALA A 220 -4.55 5.85 -10.81
C ALA A 220 -5.56 6.10 -11.93
N ALA A 221 -6.83 5.73 -11.70
CA ALA A 221 -7.90 5.95 -12.66
C ALA A 221 -8.10 7.44 -12.95
N ASP A 222 -7.99 8.29 -11.94
CA ASP A 222 -8.13 9.73 -12.12
C ASP A 222 -6.94 10.33 -12.90
N HIS A 223 -5.70 9.91 -12.64
CA HIS A 223 -4.55 10.33 -13.44
C HIS A 223 -4.69 9.96 -14.92
N ILE A 224 -5.18 8.75 -15.22
CA ILE A 224 -5.42 8.33 -16.60
C ILE A 224 -6.52 9.18 -17.23
N ARG A 225 -7.65 9.43 -16.56
CA ARG A 225 -8.75 10.25 -17.06
C ARG A 225 -8.35 11.71 -17.29
N MET A 226 -7.45 12.23 -16.46
CA MET A 226 -6.91 13.59 -16.60
C MET A 226 -5.82 13.69 -17.69
N GLY A 227 -5.45 12.58 -18.31
CA GLY A 227 -4.41 12.54 -19.33
C GLY A 227 -2.98 12.68 -18.80
N HIS A 228 -2.76 12.47 -17.51
CA HIS A 228 -1.42 12.52 -16.90
C HIS A 228 -0.62 11.24 -17.14
N ALA A 229 -1.28 10.13 -17.40
CA ALA A 229 -0.67 8.85 -17.69
C ALA A 229 -1.56 8.03 -18.63
N ASP A 230 -0.98 7.06 -19.32
CA ASP A 230 -1.69 6.07 -20.15
C ASP A 230 -1.77 4.71 -19.48
N LEU A 231 -0.79 4.41 -18.61
CA LEU A 231 -0.71 3.19 -17.83
C LEU A 231 -0.23 3.50 -16.41
N ILE A 232 -0.85 2.87 -15.42
CA ILE A 232 -0.39 2.95 -14.02
C ILE A 232 -0.46 1.58 -13.38
N VAL A 233 0.65 1.15 -12.79
CA VAL A 233 0.68 0.04 -11.83
C VAL A 233 0.16 0.57 -10.50
N ALA A 234 -0.97 0.06 -10.03
CA ALA A 234 -1.61 0.54 -8.82
C ALA A 234 -1.91 -0.60 -7.85
N GLY A 235 -1.74 -0.35 -6.57
CA GLY A 235 -2.02 -1.34 -5.54
C GLY A 235 -1.65 -0.91 -4.14
N GLY A 236 -1.69 -1.85 -3.22
CA GLY A 236 -1.21 -1.67 -1.85
C GLY A 236 -0.46 -2.91 -1.39
N VAL A 237 0.49 -2.71 -0.52
CA VAL A 237 1.35 -3.75 0.04
C VAL A 237 1.63 -3.47 1.51
N GLU A 238 1.71 -4.56 2.30
CA GLU A 238 2.02 -4.48 3.73
C GLU A 238 2.94 -5.60 4.17
#